data_09ae8a730e78dbdb1d0d9c8f89bd7aee
#
_entry.id   09ae8a730e78dbdb1d0d9c8f89bd7aee
#
_cell.length_a   1.000
_cell.length_b   1.000
_cell.length_c   1.000
_cell.angle_alpha   90.00
_cell.angle_beta   90.00
_cell.angle_gamma   90.00
#
_symmetry.space_group_name_H-M   'P 1'
#
loop_
_entity.id
_entity.type
_entity.pdbx_description
1 polymer ?
#
loop_
_entity_poly.entity_id
_entity_poly.type
_entity_poly.pdbx_seq_one_letter_code
_entity_poly.pdbx_strand_id
1 'polypeptide(L)'
;NNYTDGDPDSYPKAEKLLDYEAGYPFANHWLTAGANFYYMDYTDQLVLTGALNDIGEALTENVPDSYRMGIELMLGIKPCKWFQWDINATWSKNRIKNFVENIPIYDGWNLLDVVSVSHKSTRIAFSPDFLLNNRFAFTYQGFEAALQSQFVGKQYMTNAEVEALTLDKYFVSNLNLAYTFKPRKVVKEVTLGVTVYNLFNEEYENNGWASSSYDKDVNHRIDSAGYAAQAGTNVMGHVSFRF
;
A
#
# COMPACT_ATOMS: atom_id res chain seq x y z
N ASN A 1 10.96 11.98 -12.56
CA ASN A 1 11.52 11.78 -13.92
C ASN A 1 12.65 12.75 -14.12
N ASN A 2 13.86 12.26 -14.31
CA ASN A 2 15.00 13.05 -14.78
C ASN A 2 14.86 13.29 -16.28
N TYR A 3 13.75 13.94 -16.65
CA TYR A 3 13.46 14.32 -18.01
C TYR A 3 14.35 15.51 -18.38
N THR A 4 15.13 15.34 -19.44
CA THR A 4 15.93 16.41 -20.04
C THR A 4 15.31 16.77 -21.39
N ASP A 5 14.80 17.99 -21.55
CA ASP A 5 14.18 18.45 -22.80
C ASP A 5 15.21 18.37 -23.94
N GLY A 6 14.83 17.68 -25.02
CA GLY A 6 15.69 17.43 -26.18
C GLY A 6 16.54 16.17 -26.12
N ASP A 7 16.51 15.40 -25.03
CA ASP A 7 17.14 14.08 -24.94
C ASP A 7 16.08 12.97 -24.97
N PRO A 8 15.86 12.29 -26.14
CA PRO A 8 14.85 11.23 -26.26
C PRO A 8 15.10 10.03 -25.33
N ASP A 9 16.33 9.77 -24.91
CA ASP A 9 16.67 8.65 -24.04
C ASP A 9 16.28 8.91 -22.58
N SER A 10 16.01 10.17 -22.23
CA SER A 10 15.51 10.57 -20.90
C SER A 10 13.98 10.44 -20.77
N TYR A 11 13.23 10.21 -21.87
CA TYR A 11 11.78 10.07 -21.81
C TYR A 11 11.35 8.75 -21.19
N PRO A 12 10.30 8.74 -20.39
CA PRO A 12 9.73 7.49 -19.88
C PRO A 12 9.27 6.59 -21.02
N LYS A 13 9.68 5.32 -20.95
CA LYS A 13 9.22 4.29 -21.89
C LYS A 13 7.82 3.84 -21.54
N ALA A 14 7.05 3.41 -22.55
CA ALA A 14 5.73 2.82 -22.32
C ALA A 14 5.88 1.45 -21.64
N GLU A 15 5.24 1.29 -20.50
CA GLU A 15 5.12 0.02 -19.77
C GLU A 15 4.33 -1.00 -20.58
N LYS A 16 4.77 -2.28 -20.57
CA LYS A 16 4.05 -3.41 -21.14
C LYS A 16 3.81 -4.45 -20.04
N LEU A 17 2.60 -5.00 -20.02
CA LEU A 17 2.18 -6.00 -19.06
C LEU A 17 1.62 -7.22 -19.78
N LEU A 18 2.09 -8.41 -19.39
CA LEU A 18 1.44 -9.69 -19.64
C LEU A 18 0.93 -10.21 -18.30
N ASP A 19 -0.38 -10.34 -18.18
CA ASP A 19 -1.05 -10.77 -16.96
C ASP A 19 -1.67 -12.15 -17.14
N TYR A 20 -1.34 -13.06 -16.21
CA TYR A 20 -1.84 -14.43 -16.16
C TYR A 20 -2.53 -14.63 -14.82
N GLU A 21 -3.84 -14.87 -14.87
CA GLU A 21 -4.64 -15.11 -13.69
C GLU A 21 -5.39 -16.44 -13.74
N ALA A 22 -5.48 -17.12 -12.61
CA ALA A 22 -6.29 -18.29 -12.43
C ALA A 22 -6.93 -18.29 -11.05
N GLY A 23 -8.26 -18.32 -11.00
CA GLY A 23 -8.98 -18.25 -9.75
C GLY A 23 -10.20 -19.18 -9.72
N TYR A 24 -10.61 -19.55 -8.52
CA TYR A 24 -11.81 -20.35 -8.30
C TYR A 24 -12.68 -19.70 -7.23
N PRO A 25 -13.85 -19.19 -7.59
CA PRO A 25 -14.85 -18.70 -6.64
C PRO A 25 -15.77 -19.83 -6.18
N PHE A 26 -16.15 -19.83 -4.91
CA PHE A 26 -17.17 -20.68 -4.33
C PHE A 26 -18.17 -19.83 -3.55
N ALA A 27 -19.46 -20.07 -3.70
CA ALA A 27 -20.49 -19.39 -2.92
C ALA A 27 -21.68 -20.30 -2.64
N ASN A 28 -22.19 -20.21 -1.41
CA ASN A 28 -23.47 -20.78 -1.02
C ASN A 28 -24.22 -19.77 -0.14
N HIS A 29 -25.30 -20.20 0.58
CA HIS A 29 -26.15 -19.31 1.36
C HIS A 29 -25.49 -18.67 2.60
N TRP A 30 -24.39 -19.21 3.10
CA TRP A 30 -23.70 -18.71 4.31
C TRP A 30 -22.19 -18.52 4.15
N LEU A 31 -21.61 -19.01 3.05
CA LEU A 31 -20.17 -19.00 2.80
C LEU A 31 -19.90 -18.51 1.37
N THR A 32 -19.03 -17.53 1.25
CA THR A 32 -18.35 -17.14 0.01
C THR A 32 -16.86 -17.34 0.22
N ALA A 33 -16.20 -18.04 -0.69
CA ALA A 33 -14.75 -18.24 -0.65
C ALA A 33 -14.18 -18.08 -2.04
N GLY A 34 -12.96 -17.62 -2.13
CA GLY A 34 -12.25 -17.50 -3.40
C GLY A 34 -10.75 -17.59 -3.19
N ALA A 35 -10.08 -18.17 -4.17
CA ALA A 35 -8.63 -18.14 -4.28
C ALA A 35 -8.29 -17.72 -5.71
N ASN A 36 -7.39 -16.76 -5.86
CA ASN A 36 -6.85 -16.29 -7.12
C ASN A 36 -5.34 -16.39 -7.09
N PHE A 37 -4.73 -16.95 -8.11
CA PHE A 37 -3.30 -16.91 -8.37
C PHE A 37 -3.06 -15.95 -9.53
N TYR A 38 -2.08 -15.06 -9.41
CA TYR A 38 -1.70 -14.15 -10.48
C TYR A 38 -0.18 -14.15 -10.72
N TYR A 39 0.20 -13.93 -11.97
CA TYR A 39 1.56 -13.66 -12.40
C TYR A 39 1.54 -12.57 -13.47
N MET A 40 2.10 -11.42 -13.11
CA MET A 40 2.21 -10.23 -13.95
C MET A 40 3.66 -10.05 -14.37
N ASP A 41 3.95 -10.16 -15.66
CA ASP A 41 5.29 -9.97 -16.23
C ASP A 41 5.35 -8.61 -16.92
N TYR A 42 6.24 -7.76 -16.44
CA TYR A 42 6.38 -6.38 -16.91
C TYR A 42 7.67 -6.19 -17.69
N THR A 43 7.56 -5.43 -18.79
CA THR A 43 8.68 -4.86 -19.51
C THR A 43 8.60 -3.35 -19.41
N ASP A 44 9.72 -2.70 -19.11
CA ASP A 44 9.83 -1.24 -18.89
C ASP A 44 8.83 -0.71 -17.86
N GLN A 45 8.59 -1.46 -16.76
CA GLN A 45 7.67 -1.03 -15.69
C GLN A 45 8.12 0.29 -15.10
N LEU A 46 7.19 1.22 -14.91
CA LEU A 46 7.42 2.48 -14.20
C LEU A 46 7.25 2.26 -12.70
N VAL A 47 8.33 2.34 -11.94
CA VAL A 47 8.35 2.11 -10.49
C VAL A 47 8.76 3.36 -9.73
N LEU A 48 8.32 3.48 -8.48
CA LEU A 48 8.76 4.54 -7.57
C LEU A 48 10.22 4.33 -7.20
N THR A 49 11.02 5.41 -7.22
CA THR A 49 12.42 5.37 -6.78
C THR A 49 12.57 5.46 -5.26
N GLY A 50 11.55 5.96 -4.58
CA GLY A 50 11.57 6.35 -3.17
C GLY A 50 11.96 7.80 -2.95
N ALA A 51 12.59 8.45 -3.92
CA ALA A 51 13.00 9.85 -3.84
C ALA A 51 11.87 10.82 -4.22
N LEU A 52 12.01 12.08 -3.81
CA LEU A 52 11.13 13.18 -4.17
C LEU A 52 11.89 14.19 -5.04
N ASN A 53 11.18 14.90 -5.91
CA ASN A 53 11.71 16.07 -6.61
C ASN A 53 11.69 17.32 -5.70
N ASP A 54 12.17 18.45 -6.21
CA ASP A 54 12.30 19.72 -5.47
C ASP A 54 10.96 20.30 -4.99
N ILE A 55 9.84 19.85 -5.54
CA ILE A 55 8.49 20.26 -5.14
C ILE A 55 7.74 19.20 -4.33
N GLY A 56 8.42 18.10 -3.94
CA GLY A 56 7.88 17.05 -3.08
C GLY A 56 7.08 15.98 -3.80
N GLU A 57 7.14 15.88 -5.14
CA GLU A 57 6.49 14.80 -5.89
C GLU A 57 7.40 13.57 -5.97
N ALA A 58 6.77 12.39 -5.91
CA ALA A 58 7.48 11.12 -6.01
C ALA A 58 8.11 10.93 -7.40
N LEU A 59 9.38 10.61 -7.41
CA LEU A 59 10.11 10.27 -8.63
C LEU A 59 9.86 8.81 -9.03
N THR A 60 9.76 8.60 -10.35
CA THR A 60 9.61 7.27 -10.95
C THR A 60 10.71 7.03 -11.99
N GLU A 61 11.04 5.75 -12.19
CA GLU A 61 11.96 5.30 -13.22
C GLU A 61 11.43 4.04 -13.93
N ASN A 62 11.83 3.81 -15.18
CA ASN A 62 11.55 2.57 -15.86
C ASN A 62 12.58 1.50 -15.48
N VAL A 63 12.09 0.32 -15.10
CA VAL A 63 12.92 -0.87 -14.89
C VAL A 63 12.68 -1.86 -16.04
N PRO A 64 13.75 -2.41 -16.67
CA PRO A 64 13.62 -3.21 -17.89
C PRO A 64 12.73 -4.43 -17.71
N ASP A 65 12.96 -5.18 -16.64
CA ASP A 65 12.29 -6.45 -16.34
C ASP A 65 11.85 -6.50 -14.88
N SER A 66 10.57 -6.73 -14.66
CA SER A 66 10.04 -6.94 -13.32
C SER A 66 8.84 -7.89 -13.35
N TYR A 67 8.49 -8.43 -12.20
CA TYR A 67 7.28 -9.24 -12.08
C TYR A 67 6.61 -9.04 -10.72
N ARG A 68 5.30 -9.26 -10.72
CA ARG A 68 4.49 -9.40 -9.52
C ARG A 68 3.77 -10.73 -9.59
N MET A 69 3.84 -11.51 -8.53
CA MET A 69 3.11 -12.78 -8.43
C MET A 69 2.57 -12.96 -7.03
N GLY A 70 1.46 -13.68 -6.92
CA GLY A 70 0.90 -13.92 -5.61
C GLY A 70 -0.32 -14.79 -5.61
N ILE A 71 -0.82 -14.98 -4.39
CA ILE A 71 -2.07 -15.68 -4.10
C ILE A 71 -2.95 -14.73 -3.30
N GLU A 72 -4.17 -14.56 -3.75
CA GLU A 72 -5.22 -13.81 -3.07
C GLU A 72 -6.28 -14.77 -2.55
N LEU A 73 -6.56 -14.69 -1.27
CA LEU A 73 -7.61 -15.47 -0.62
C LEU A 73 -8.72 -14.55 -0.13
N MET A 74 -9.96 -14.92 -0.40
CA MET A 74 -11.16 -14.22 0.06
C MET A 74 -12.07 -15.20 0.78
N LEU A 75 -12.60 -14.80 1.93
CA LEU A 75 -13.55 -15.55 2.71
C LEU A 75 -14.63 -14.61 3.27
N GLY A 76 -15.90 -14.93 3.03
CA GLY A 76 -17.05 -14.26 3.62
C GLY A 76 -17.96 -15.29 4.28
N ILE A 77 -18.19 -15.16 5.58
CA ILE A 77 -19.01 -16.07 6.38
C ILE A 77 -20.20 -15.30 6.93
N LYS A 78 -21.42 -15.74 6.60
CA LYS A 78 -22.68 -15.16 7.08
C LYS A 78 -23.58 -16.26 7.64
N PRO A 79 -23.27 -16.79 8.84
CA PRO A 79 -23.97 -17.95 9.41
C PRO A 79 -25.39 -17.60 9.87
N CYS A 80 -25.68 -16.32 10.07
CA CYS A 80 -27.00 -15.82 10.48
C CYS A 80 -27.24 -14.39 9.94
N LYS A 81 -28.48 -13.89 10.07
CA LYS A 81 -28.88 -12.58 9.51
C LYS A 81 -28.24 -11.38 10.18
N TRP A 82 -27.73 -11.52 11.40
CA TRP A 82 -27.20 -10.43 12.20
C TRP A 82 -25.67 -10.40 12.30
N PHE A 83 -24.94 -11.41 11.75
CA PHE A 83 -23.49 -11.50 11.79
C PHE A 83 -22.90 -11.81 10.42
N GLN A 84 -21.83 -11.11 10.06
CA GLN A 84 -21.01 -11.36 8.87
C GLN A 84 -19.54 -11.17 9.24
N TRP A 85 -18.71 -12.08 8.75
CA TRP A 85 -17.25 -11.99 8.83
C TRP A 85 -16.68 -12.05 7.43
N ASP A 86 -15.95 -11.02 7.06
CA ASP A 86 -15.23 -10.93 5.78
C ASP A 86 -13.73 -10.85 6.06
N ILE A 87 -12.94 -11.63 5.34
CA ILE A 87 -11.48 -11.63 5.43
C ILE A 87 -10.90 -11.79 4.03
N ASN A 88 -9.84 -11.05 3.73
CA ASN A 88 -9.00 -11.30 2.57
C ASN A 88 -7.53 -11.20 2.94
N ALA A 89 -6.71 -12.04 2.30
CA ALA A 89 -5.28 -12.09 2.50
C ALA A 89 -4.58 -12.21 1.15
N THR A 90 -3.49 -11.48 0.99
CA THR A 90 -2.64 -11.53 -0.19
C THR A 90 -1.22 -11.84 0.23
N TRP A 91 -0.65 -12.92 -0.31
CA TRP A 91 0.78 -13.16 -0.31
C TRP A 91 1.32 -12.86 -1.69
N SER A 92 2.30 -11.98 -1.76
CA SER A 92 2.88 -11.55 -3.03
C SER A 92 4.40 -11.60 -3.01
N LYS A 93 4.97 -11.69 -4.20
CA LYS A 93 6.40 -11.55 -4.46
C LYS A 93 6.56 -10.59 -5.62
N ASN A 94 7.09 -9.41 -5.34
CA ASN A 94 7.22 -8.30 -6.29
C ASN A 94 8.70 -8.03 -6.50
N ARG A 95 9.24 -8.27 -7.72
CA ARG A 95 10.68 -8.24 -7.98
C ARG A 95 11.05 -7.51 -9.24
N ILE A 96 12.15 -6.78 -9.18
CA ILE A 96 12.89 -6.25 -10.33
C ILE A 96 14.05 -7.20 -10.59
N LYS A 97 14.27 -7.55 -11.86
CA LYS A 97 15.43 -8.35 -12.30
C LYS A 97 16.53 -7.41 -12.80
N ASN A 98 17.79 -7.73 -12.44
CA ASN A 98 18.97 -6.99 -12.90
C ASN A 98 18.86 -5.46 -12.65
N PHE A 99 18.41 -5.09 -11.46
CA PHE A 99 18.27 -3.68 -11.06
C PHE A 99 19.63 -3.00 -10.94
N VAL A 100 19.77 -1.80 -11.50
CA VAL A 100 20.96 -0.97 -11.35
C VAL A 100 20.62 0.24 -10.49
N GLU A 101 21.17 0.26 -9.29
CA GLU A 101 21.06 1.41 -8.37
C GLU A 101 22.13 2.45 -8.74
N ASN A 102 21.71 3.68 -9.00
CA ASN A 102 22.58 4.80 -9.27
C ASN A 102 22.67 5.69 -8.03
N ILE A 103 23.83 5.71 -7.38
CA ILE A 103 24.06 6.43 -6.13
C ILE A 103 24.94 7.65 -6.42
N PRO A 104 24.43 8.88 -6.28
CA PRO A 104 25.18 10.12 -6.53
C PRO A 104 26.27 10.34 -5.48
N ILE A 105 27.39 10.92 -5.91
CA ILE A 105 28.49 11.42 -5.06
C ILE A 105 28.42 12.94 -5.07
N TYR A 106 28.33 13.54 -3.89
CA TYR A 106 28.25 14.99 -3.74
C TYR A 106 29.50 15.59 -3.06
N ASP A 107 29.82 16.82 -3.45
CA ASP A 107 30.66 17.78 -2.71
C ASP A 107 29.79 18.96 -2.27
N GLY A 108 29.30 18.92 -1.05
CA GLY A 108 28.24 19.82 -0.60
C GLY A 108 26.98 19.67 -1.49
N TRP A 109 26.68 20.68 -2.30
CA TRP A 109 25.54 20.66 -3.23
C TRP A 109 25.92 20.30 -4.68
N ASN A 110 27.20 20.07 -4.97
CA ASN A 110 27.66 19.79 -6.32
C ASN A 110 27.70 18.28 -6.55
N LEU A 111 26.97 17.80 -7.54
CA LEU A 111 27.09 16.42 -8.04
C LEU A 111 28.45 16.26 -8.72
N LEU A 112 29.28 15.35 -8.23
CA LEU A 112 30.60 15.04 -8.75
C LEU A 112 30.56 13.85 -9.72
N ASP A 113 29.89 12.76 -9.32
CA ASP A 113 29.86 11.50 -10.04
C ASP A 113 28.67 10.64 -9.57
N VAL A 114 28.44 9.51 -10.23
CA VAL A 114 27.39 8.52 -9.89
C VAL A 114 28.00 7.13 -9.84
N VAL A 115 27.85 6.44 -8.73
CA VAL A 115 28.24 5.03 -8.57
C VAL A 115 27.06 4.13 -8.95
N SER A 116 27.25 3.26 -9.94
CA SER A 116 26.24 2.27 -10.33
C SER A 116 26.51 0.94 -9.64
N VAL A 117 25.53 0.43 -8.89
CA VAL A 117 25.58 -0.86 -8.19
C VAL A 117 24.56 -1.80 -8.81
N SER A 118 25.03 -2.95 -9.34
CA SER A 118 24.15 -3.94 -9.96
C SER A 118 23.63 -4.95 -8.94
N HIS A 119 22.32 -5.14 -8.90
CA HIS A 119 21.61 -6.11 -8.09
C HIS A 119 20.95 -7.17 -8.98
N LYS A 120 21.17 -8.45 -8.70
CA LYS A 120 20.59 -9.55 -9.51
C LYS A 120 19.05 -9.58 -9.44
N SER A 121 18.50 -9.31 -8.27
CA SER A 121 17.04 -9.24 -8.05
C SER A 121 16.76 -8.47 -6.78
N THR A 122 15.84 -7.51 -6.84
CA THR A 122 15.42 -6.69 -5.69
C THR A 122 13.91 -6.64 -5.58
N ARG A 123 13.39 -6.23 -4.41
CA ARG A 123 11.96 -5.92 -4.23
C ARG A 123 11.60 -4.60 -4.89
N ILE A 124 10.36 -4.55 -5.38
CA ILE A 124 9.78 -3.28 -5.83
C ILE A 124 9.45 -2.45 -4.58
N ALA A 125 9.83 -1.18 -4.57
CA ALA A 125 9.52 -0.26 -3.49
C ALA A 125 8.01 -0.19 -3.20
N PHE A 126 7.63 0.05 -1.93
CA PHE A 126 6.25 0.15 -1.43
C PHE A 126 5.36 -1.04 -1.80
N SER A 127 5.95 -2.24 -1.91
CA SER A 127 5.24 -3.46 -2.28
C SER A 127 5.44 -4.53 -1.19
N PRO A 128 4.57 -4.58 -0.17
CA PRO A 128 4.68 -5.53 0.93
C PRO A 128 4.41 -6.96 0.44
N ASP A 129 5.11 -7.95 1.02
CA ASP A 129 4.92 -9.35 0.67
C ASP A 129 3.62 -9.95 1.25
N PHE A 130 3.00 -9.28 2.25
CA PHE A 130 1.77 -9.76 2.87
C PHE A 130 0.82 -8.62 3.26
N LEU A 131 -0.44 -8.79 2.89
CA LEU A 131 -1.57 -7.94 3.26
C LEU A 131 -2.69 -8.80 3.82
N LEU A 132 -3.37 -8.31 4.88
CA LEU A 132 -4.55 -8.93 5.44
C LEU A 132 -5.57 -7.85 5.78
N ASN A 133 -6.82 -8.04 5.34
CA ASN A 133 -7.94 -7.23 5.76
C ASN A 133 -9.00 -8.14 6.40
N ASN A 134 -9.60 -7.66 7.47
CA ASN A 134 -10.60 -8.38 8.23
C ASN A 134 -11.75 -7.43 8.61
N ARG A 135 -12.98 -7.91 8.55
CA ARG A 135 -14.17 -7.16 8.94
C ARG A 135 -15.17 -8.06 9.66
N PHE A 136 -15.42 -7.80 10.91
CA PHE A 136 -16.57 -8.34 11.65
C PHE A 136 -17.71 -7.32 11.61
N ALA A 137 -18.90 -7.74 11.20
CA ALA A 137 -20.08 -6.89 11.13
C ALA A 137 -21.27 -7.52 11.86
N PHE A 138 -21.94 -6.72 12.65
CA PHE A 138 -23.16 -7.06 13.37
C PHE A 138 -24.27 -6.08 12.99
N THR A 139 -25.44 -6.59 12.67
CA THR A 139 -26.61 -5.79 12.32
C THR A 139 -27.83 -6.34 13.03
N TYR A 140 -28.46 -5.57 13.93
CA TYR A 140 -29.63 -6.01 14.66
C TYR A 140 -30.55 -4.84 14.98
N GLN A 141 -31.80 -4.92 14.53
CA GLN A 141 -32.87 -3.94 14.83
C GLN A 141 -32.49 -2.45 14.62
N GLY A 142 -31.80 -2.17 13.50
CA GLY A 142 -31.35 -0.82 13.17
C GLY A 142 -30.00 -0.44 13.78
N PHE A 143 -29.46 -1.25 14.70
CA PHE A 143 -28.09 -1.10 15.19
C PHE A 143 -27.11 -1.83 14.27
N GLU A 144 -26.02 -1.18 13.95
CA GLU A 144 -24.90 -1.72 13.18
C GLU A 144 -23.61 -1.47 13.95
N ALA A 145 -22.75 -2.50 14.01
CA ALA A 145 -21.39 -2.39 14.53
C ALA A 145 -20.45 -3.14 13.59
N ALA A 146 -19.35 -2.51 13.19
CA ALA A 146 -18.34 -3.15 12.35
C ALA A 146 -16.93 -2.83 12.86
N LEU A 147 -16.17 -3.88 13.14
CA LEU A 147 -14.73 -3.79 13.41
C LEU A 147 -14.00 -4.17 12.13
N GLN A 148 -13.21 -3.22 11.58
CA GLN A 148 -12.36 -3.40 10.43
C GLN A 148 -10.92 -3.35 10.86
N SER A 149 -10.13 -4.36 10.48
CA SER A 149 -8.70 -4.42 10.81
C SER A 149 -7.89 -4.68 9.56
N GLN A 150 -6.74 -4.03 9.47
CA GLN A 150 -5.78 -4.17 8.38
C GLN A 150 -4.40 -4.47 8.93
N PHE A 151 -3.75 -5.49 8.38
CA PHE A 151 -2.33 -5.74 8.56
C PHE A 151 -1.61 -5.48 7.25
N VAL A 152 -0.52 -4.73 7.32
CA VAL A 152 0.39 -4.48 6.20
C VAL A 152 1.79 -4.94 6.63
N GLY A 153 2.40 -5.80 5.80
CA GLY A 153 3.77 -6.27 6.02
C GLY A 153 4.80 -5.17 5.82
N LYS A 154 6.04 -5.43 6.26
CA LYS A 154 7.19 -4.53 6.07
C LYS A 154 7.37 -4.19 4.58
N GLN A 155 7.74 -2.95 4.28
CA GLN A 155 7.99 -2.44 2.94
C GLN A 155 9.36 -1.78 2.86
N TYR A 156 10.03 -1.91 1.72
CA TYR A 156 11.22 -1.11 1.40
C TYR A 156 10.77 0.18 0.70
N MET A 157 11.39 1.30 1.02
CA MET A 157 11.08 2.58 0.39
C MET A 157 11.86 2.80 -0.90
N THR A 158 12.92 2.00 -1.14
CA THR A 158 13.73 2.03 -2.38
C THR A 158 13.77 0.66 -3.05
N ASN A 159 14.05 0.64 -4.35
CA ASN A 159 14.20 -0.59 -5.12
C ASN A 159 15.52 -1.34 -4.85
N ALA A 160 16.43 -0.78 -4.06
CA ALA A 160 17.72 -1.38 -3.71
C ALA A 160 17.67 -2.30 -2.48
N GLU A 161 16.50 -2.48 -1.85
CA GLU A 161 16.31 -3.27 -0.63
C GLU A 161 17.23 -2.85 0.54
N VAL A 162 17.39 -1.54 0.75
CA VAL A 162 18.21 -1.02 1.85
C VAL A 162 17.45 -1.21 3.17
N GLU A 163 18.04 -1.99 4.09
CA GLU A 163 17.38 -2.35 5.35
C GLU A 163 17.10 -1.15 6.28
N ALA A 164 17.93 -0.11 6.20
CA ALA A 164 17.72 1.13 6.95
C ALA A 164 16.58 2.01 6.39
N LEU A 165 16.14 1.74 5.15
CA LEU A 165 15.14 2.53 4.44
C LEU A 165 13.83 1.71 4.27
N THR A 166 13.19 1.41 5.39
CA THR A 166 11.97 0.59 5.41
C THR A 166 10.84 1.25 6.18
N LEU A 167 9.62 0.89 5.84
CA LEU A 167 8.43 1.10 6.65
C LEU A 167 8.15 -0.20 7.42
N ASP A 168 7.97 -0.11 8.72
CA ASP A 168 7.66 -1.25 9.56
C ASP A 168 6.26 -1.81 9.27
N LYS A 169 6.06 -3.08 9.57
CA LYS A 169 4.74 -3.70 9.53
C LYS A 169 3.83 -3.07 10.58
N TYR A 170 2.54 -2.95 10.26
CA TYR A 170 1.56 -2.43 11.21
C TYR A 170 0.23 -3.19 11.16
N PHE A 171 -0.54 -3.07 12.24
CA PHE A 171 -1.89 -3.61 12.36
C PHE A 171 -2.81 -2.55 12.95
N VAL A 172 -3.70 -2.00 12.15
CA VAL A 172 -4.63 -0.94 12.54
C VAL A 172 -6.07 -1.43 12.49
N SER A 173 -6.90 -0.99 13.44
CA SER A 173 -8.31 -1.36 13.54
C SER A 173 -9.18 -0.12 13.69
N ASN A 174 -10.31 -0.12 12.99
CA ASN A 174 -11.33 0.92 13.05
C ASN A 174 -12.67 0.32 13.51
N LEU A 175 -13.38 1.01 14.39
CA LEU A 175 -14.70 0.62 14.85
C LEU A 175 -15.76 1.58 14.32
N ASN A 176 -16.75 1.04 13.61
CA ASN A 176 -17.91 1.79 13.15
C ASN A 176 -19.14 1.35 13.94
N LEU A 177 -19.86 2.30 14.49
CA LEU A 177 -21.15 2.09 15.17
C LEU A 177 -22.19 2.98 14.50
N ALA A 178 -23.36 2.44 14.24
CA ALA A 178 -24.47 3.23 13.70
C ALA A 178 -25.81 2.73 14.25
N TYR A 179 -26.77 3.65 14.34
CA TYR A 179 -28.13 3.34 14.67
C TYR A 179 -29.10 4.05 13.73
N THR A 180 -29.94 3.28 13.05
CA THR A 180 -30.93 3.77 12.10
C THR A 180 -32.35 3.60 12.69
N PHE A 181 -33.10 4.70 12.75
CA PHE A 181 -34.51 4.69 13.16
C PHE A 181 -35.40 5.39 12.12
N LYS A 182 -36.71 5.10 12.16
CA LYS A 182 -37.67 5.50 11.12
C LYS A 182 -38.80 6.37 11.78
N PRO A 183 -38.69 7.72 11.76
CA PRO A 183 -39.63 8.62 12.39
C PRO A 183 -41.05 8.63 11.79
N ARG A 184 -41.23 8.14 10.55
CA ARG A 184 -42.52 7.91 9.86
C ARG A 184 -43.34 9.14 9.41
N LYS A 185 -42.81 10.36 9.44
CA LYS A 185 -43.58 11.55 8.96
C LYS A 185 -42.92 12.13 7.70
N VAL A 186 -42.09 13.16 7.88
CA VAL A 186 -41.39 13.86 6.79
C VAL A 186 -40.07 13.14 6.44
N VAL A 187 -39.35 12.69 7.45
CA VAL A 187 -38.09 11.95 7.31
C VAL A 187 -38.36 10.46 7.37
N LYS A 188 -37.97 9.73 6.37
CA LYS A 188 -38.13 8.27 6.28
C LYS A 188 -37.19 7.52 7.21
N GLU A 189 -35.92 7.96 7.22
CA GLU A 189 -34.88 7.32 8.02
C GLU A 189 -33.92 8.38 8.57
N VAL A 190 -33.44 8.17 9.78
CA VAL A 190 -32.34 8.93 10.40
C VAL A 190 -31.31 7.93 10.88
N THR A 191 -30.07 8.11 10.45
CA THR A 191 -28.92 7.31 10.91
C THR A 191 -27.98 8.20 11.70
N LEU A 192 -27.69 7.81 12.93
CA LEU A 192 -26.64 8.38 13.76
C LEU A 192 -25.46 7.41 13.74
N GLY A 193 -24.28 7.91 13.43
CA GLY A 193 -23.09 7.04 13.35
C GLY A 193 -21.87 7.67 13.99
N VAL A 194 -20.99 6.80 14.49
CA VAL A 194 -19.67 7.14 15.05
C VAL A 194 -18.65 6.17 14.49
N THR A 195 -17.55 6.72 14.02
CA THR A 195 -16.37 5.95 13.62
C THR A 195 -15.20 6.30 14.53
N VAL A 196 -14.61 5.29 15.15
CA VAL A 196 -13.37 5.40 15.90
C VAL A 196 -12.26 4.84 14.99
N TYR A 197 -11.41 5.72 14.48
CA TYR A 197 -10.24 5.33 13.71
C TYR A 197 -9.09 4.99 14.65
N ASN A 198 -8.27 4.03 14.22
CA ASN A 198 -7.12 3.57 14.98
C ASN A 198 -7.48 3.27 16.45
N LEU A 199 -8.41 2.33 16.62
CA LEU A 199 -9.04 2.02 17.92
C LEU A 199 -8.05 1.70 19.03
N PHE A 200 -6.90 1.08 18.68
CA PHE A 200 -5.89 0.64 19.63
C PHE A 200 -4.68 1.59 19.75
N ASN A 201 -4.78 2.76 19.12
CA ASN A 201 -3.73 3.80 19.10
C ASN A 201 -2.36 3.26 18.65
N GLU A 202 -2.36 2.47 17.57
CA GLU A 202 -1.13 1.99 16.93
C GLU A 202 -0.33 3.17 16.41
N GLU A 203 0.95 3.25 16.72
CA GLU A 203 1.87 4.23 16.17
C GLU A 203 2.52 3.61 14.93
N TYR A 204 2.23 4.16 13.73
CA TYR A 204 2.72 3.60 12.49
C TYR A 204 2.89 4.66 11.40
N GLU A 205 3.72 4.34 10.42
CA GLU A 205 3.88 5.07 9.18
C GLU A 205 3.44 4.20 8.00
N ASN A 206 2.65 4.77 7.10
CA ASN A 206 2.19 4.07 5.90
C ASN A 206 2.85 4.59 4.61
N ASN A 207 3.64 5.64 4.71
CA ASN A 207 4.36 6.25 3.60
C ASN A 207 5.64 6.95 4.11
N GLY A 208 6.55 7.25 3.19
CA GLY A 208 7.79 7.95 3.46
C GLY A 208 8.53 8.27 2.15
N TRP A 209 9.66 8.90 2.29
CA TRP A 209 10.61 9.08 1.19
C TRP A 209 11.99 8.60 1.64
N ALA A 210 12.81 8.21 0.70
CA ALA A 210 14.16 7.73 0.99
C ALA A 210 15.12 8.08 -0.15
N SER A 211 16.37 8.34 0.21
CA SER A 211 17.45 8.56 -0.75
C SER A 211 18.75 8.02 -0.22
N SER A 212 19.67 7.71 -1.14
CA SER A 212 21.02 7.27 -0.83
C SER A 212 22.03 8.08 -1.61
N SER A 213 23.13 8.43 -0.99
CA SER A 213 24.24 9.19 -1.61
C SER A 213 25.59 8.84 -0.97
N TYR A 214 26.66 9.26 -1.61
CA TYR A 214 27.99 9.37 -1.01
C TYR A 214 28.38 10.84 -0.90
N ASP A 215 29.04 11.21 0.18
CA ASP A 215 29.79 12.46 0.27
C ASP A 215 31.25 12.18 -0.10
N LYS A 216 31.92 13.09 -0.82
CA LYS A 216 33.32 12.91 -1.25
C LYS A 216 34.31 12.66 -0.11
N ASP A 217 34.01 13.23 1.07
CA ASP A 217 34.84 13.15 2.27
C ASP A 217 34.46 11.96 3.17
N VAL A 218 33.37 11.25 2.86
CA VAL A 218 32.84 10.11 3.61
C VAL A 218 32.96 8.85 2.77
N ASN A 219 33.81 7.92 3.20
CA ASN A 219 34.04 6.66 2.48
C ASN A 219 32.97 5.60 2.81
N HIS A 220 31.71 6.03 2.96
CA HIS A 220 30.58 5.14 3.17
C HIS A 220 29.27 5.76 2.62
N ARG A 221 28.30 4.90 2.39
CA ARG A 221 26.96 5.28 1.93
C ARG A 221 26.22 6.04 3.04
N ILE A 222 25.54 7.11 2.64
CA ILE A 222 24.63 7.89 3.49
C ILE A 222 23.22 7.60 3.03
N ASP A 223 22.43 6.98 3.91
CA ASP A 223 21.01 6.68 3.68
C ASP A 223 20.16 7.66 4.50
N SER A 224 19.22 8.33 3.83
CA SER A 224 18.33 9.32 4.43
C SER A 224 16.88 8.94 4.18
N ALA A 225 16.03 9.10 5.18
CA ALA A 225 14.61 8.84 5.09
C ALA A 225 13.78 9.86 5.86
N GLY A 226 12.57 10.14 5.36
CA GLY A 226 11.53 10.83 6.09
C GLY A 226 10.25 9.99 6.10
N TYR A 227 9.55 10.00 7.21
CA TYR A 227 8.40 9.15 7.47
C TYR A 227 7.12 9.98 7.64
N ALA A 228 6.01 9.50 7.08
CA ALA A 228 4.69 10.09 7.23
C ALA A 228 3.92 9.38 8.35
N ALA A 229 4.05 9.89 9.59
CA ALA A 229 3.34 9.36 10.75
C ALA A 229 1.82 9.49 10.57
N GLN A 230 1.11 8.44 10.92
CA GLN A 230 -0.35 8.41 10.87
C GLN A 230 -0.96 8.88 12.17
N ALA A 231 -2.22 9.35 12.09
CA ALA A 231 -2.94 9.85 13.27
C ALA A 231 -3.19 8.70 14.27
N GLY A 232 -3.00 8.99 15.53
CA GLY A 232 -3.46 8.14 16.63
C GLY A 232 -4.99 8.00 16.66
N THR A 233 -5.53 7.46 17.74
CA THR A 233 -6.99 7.30 17.88
C THR A 233 -7.71 8.62 17.68
N ASN A 234 -8.67 8.63 16.75
CA ASN A 234 -9.54 9.78 16.52
C ASN A 234 -10.97 9.34 16.24
N VAL A 235 -11.93 10.25 16.45
CA VAL A 235 -13.36 9.93 16.40
C VAL A 235 -14.08 10.89 15.47
N MET A 236 -14.93 10.35 14.60
CA MET A 236 -15.81 11.10 13.71
C MET A 236 -17.26 10.70 13.96
N GLY A 237 -18.13 11.68 14.18
CA GLY A 237 -19.58 11.50 14.23
C GLY A 237 -20.24 11.92 12.92
N HIS A 238 -21.31 11.23 12.50
CA HIS A 238 -22.11 11.62 11.36
C HIS A 238 -23.61 11.42 11.59
N VAL A 239 -24.41 12.23 10.92
CA VAL A 239 -25.87 12.11 10.90
C VAL A 239 -26.33 12.11 9.45
N SER A 240 -27.15 11.14 9.08
CA SER A 240 -27.73 11.02 7.74
C SER A 240 -29.26 11.07 7.81
N PHE A 241 -29.89 11.82 6.91
CA PHE A 241 -31.34 11.91 6.77
C PHE A 241 -31.75 11.40 5.38
N ARG A 242 -32.79 10.55 5.35
CA ARG A 242 -33.44 10.10 4.11
C ARG A 242 -34.89 10.58 4.13
N PHE A 243 -35.28 11.34 3.10
CA PHE A 243 -36.61 11.88 2.90
C PHE A 243 -37.48 11.03 1.98
#